data_484518b2a51d74fc0e0f80b7a9e37832
#
_entry.id   484518b2a51d74fc0e0f80b7a9e37832
#
_cell.length_a   1.000
_cell.length_b   1.000
_cell.length_c   1.000
_cell.angle_alpha   90.00
_cell.angle_beta   90.00
_cell.angle_gamma   90.00
#
_symmetry.space_group_name_H-M   'P 1'
#
loop_
_entity.id
_entity.type
_entity.pdbx_description
1 polymer ?
#
loop_
_entity_poly.entity_id
_entity_poly.type
_entity_poly.pdbx_seq_one_letter_code
_entity_poly.pdbx_strand_id
1 'polypeptide(L)'
;ASKAFSKNFLKKYSVPTAAGENFTDIAKAVEYIEKAPYDVVIKASGLAAGKGVVIPENKTEAVAAAREMLEGGAFGDSGREIVVEEKMDGEEASIMLMVCGDKYIMLPASQDHKRVGEGDTGLNTGGMGAYAPAAVATKEVLDDVRKNIIAPTLAGLKAEGIDYRGTLYVGIMITKTGAKVVEFNVRFGDPECQVLMPLIESDSLELMNDIANGKLDENK
;
A
#
# COMPACT_ATOMS: atom_id res chain seq x y z
N ALA A 1 -5.61 0.11 -11.57
CA ALA A 1 -4.84 -0.35 -10.41
C ALA A 1 -4.84 -1.88 -10.38
N SER A 2 -3.69 -2.50 -10.05
CA SER A 2 -3.56 -3.95 -9.94
C SER A 2 -2.65 -4.28 -8.75
N LYS A 3 -3.21 -4.96 -7.74
CA LYS A 3 -2.43 -5.43 -6.58
C LYS A 3 -1.47 -6.55 -6.98
N ALA A 4 -1.86 -7.38 -7.96
CA ALA A 4 -0.99 -8.42 -8.50
C ALA A 4 0.23 -7.84 -9.22
N PHE A 5 0.06 -6.80 -10.04
CA PHE A 5 1.18 -6.07 -10.62
C PHE A 5 2.10 -5.53 -9.53
N SER A 6 1.53 -4.87 -8.51
CA SER A 6 2.30 -4.34 -7.38
C SER A 6 3.09 -5.44 -6.66
N LYS A 7 2.47 -6.60 -6.37
CA LYS A 7 3.15 -7.74 -5.74
C LYS A 7 4.33 -8.26 -6.56
N ASN A 8 4.14 -8.43 -7.87
CA ASN A 8 5.20 -8.86 -8.78
C ASN A 8 6.33 -7.85 -8.86
N PHE A 9 6.00 -6.56 -8.92
CA PHE A 9 6.97 -5.46 -8.92
C PHE A 9 7.80 -5.44 -7.63
N LEU A 10 7.15 -5.50 -6.46
CA LEU A 10 7.82 -5.52 -5.17
C LEU A 10 8.80 -6.70 -5.05
N LYS A 11 8.36 -7.89 -5.48
CA LYS A 11 9.25 -9.08 -5.52
C LYS A 11 10.44 -8.88 -6.47
N LYS A 12 10.17 -8.42 -7.70
CA LYS A 12 11.20 -8.24 -8.74
C LYS A 12 12.32 -7.30 -8.29
N TYR A 13 11.97 -6.23 -7.59
CA TYR A 13 12.91 -5.21 -7.15
C TYR A 13 13.31 -5.34 -5.68
N SER A 14 12.99 -6.48 -5.04
CA SER A 14 13.35 -6.79 -3.66
C SER A 14 12.89 -5.73 -2.66
N VAL A 15 11.74 -5.09 -2.92
CA VAL A 15 11.11 -4.16 -1.98
C VAL A 15 10.41 -4.95 -0.89
N PRO A 16 10.70 -4.69 0.41
CA PRO A 16 10.09 -5.41 1.51
C PRO A 16 8.56 -5.33 1.49
N THR A 17 7.89 -6.47 1.53
CA THR A 17 6.43 -6.61 1.58
C THR A 17 6.07 -7.94 2.23
N ALA A 18 4.78 -8.16 2.52
CA ALA A 18 4.27 -9.45 2.99
C ALA A 18 4.65 -10.58 2.03
N ALA A 19 5.01 -11.75 2.56
CA ALA A 19 5.10 -12.95 1.74
C ALA A 19 3.74 -13.22 1.08
N GLY A 20 3.72 -13.69 -0.16
CA GLY A 20 2.43 -13.91 -0.83
C GLY A 20 2.58 -14.18 -2.32
N GLU A 21 1.50 -14.62 -2.96
CA GLU A 21 1.44 -15.00 -4.37
C GLU A 21 0.13 -14.53 -5.01
N ASN A 22 0.14 -14.45 -6.35
CA ASN A 22 -1.03 -14.09 -7.14
C ASN A 22 -1.68 -15.35 -7.71
N PHE A 23 -3.02 -15.38 -7.75
CA PHE A 23 -3.80 -16.51 -8.22
C PHE A 23 -4.96 -16.09 -9.11
N THR A 24 -5.13 -16.81 -10.22
CA THR A 24 -6.31 -16.77 -11.10
C THR A 24 -7.06 -18.11 -11.08
N ASP A 25 -6.49 -19.13 -10.42
CA ASP A 25 -7.00 -20.48 -10.29
C ASP A 25 -7.29 -20.78 -8.81
N ILE A 26 -8.53 -21.13 -8.51
CA ILE A 26 -8.97 -21.36 -7.14
C ILE A 26 -8.29 -22.58 -6.50
N ALA A 27 -8.02 -23.64 -7.25
CA ALA A 27 -7.41 -24.84 -6.69
C ALA A 27 -5.98 -24.55 -6.20
N LYS A 28 -5.22 -23.76 -6.98
CA LYS A 28 -3.88 -23.30 -6.59
C LYS A 28 -3.90 -22.35 -5.40
N ALA A 29 -4.89 -21.44 -5.36
CA ALA A 29 -5.06 -20.52 -4.24
C ALA A 29 -5.37 -21.29 -2.95
N VAL A 30 -6.26 -22.28 -3.00
CA VAL A 30 -6.60 -23.15 -1.86
C VAL A 30 -5.36 -23.95 -1.39
N GLU A 31 -4.64 -24.56 -2.32
CA GLU A 31 -3.40 -25.29 -1.99
C GLU A 31 -2.39 -24.39 -1.28
N TYR A 32 -2.23 -23.15 -1.74
CA TYR A 32 -1.34 -22.19 -1.11
C TYR A 32 -1.81 -21.79 0.30
N ILE A 33 -3.10 -21.49 0.47
CA ILE A 33 -3.70 -21.14 1.77
C ILE A 33 -3.52 -22.27 2.78
N GLU A 34 -3.80 -23.51 2.37
CA GLU A 34 -3.67 -24.69 3.25
C GLU A 34 -2.23 -24.93 3.70
N LYS A 35 -1.24 -24.68 2.83
CA LYS A 35 0.19 -24.87 3.11
C LYS A 35 0.85 -23.68 3.78
N ALA A 36 0.23 -22.51 3.78
CA ALA A 36 0.83 -21.31 4.37
C ALA A 36 1.14 -21.52 5.86
N PRO A 37 2.37 -21.21 6.32
CA PRO A 37 2.78 -21.34 7.72
C PRO A 37 2.34 -20.16 8.60
N TYR A 38 1.54 -19.25 8.05
CA TYR A 38 1.09 -18.01 8.67
C TYR A 38 -0.39 -17.74 8.33
N ASP A 39 -1.02 -16.85 9.08
CA ASP A 39 -2.35 -16.33 8.75
C ASP A 39 -2.27 -15.51 7.46
N VAL A 40 -3.32 -15.58 6.65
CA VAL A 40 -3.33 -14.93 5.35
C VAL A 40 -4.33 -13.79 5.25
N VAL A 41 -4.07 -12.87 4.32
CA VAL A 41 -4.99 -11.83 3.86
C VAL A 41 -5.29 -12.09 2.39
N ILE A 42 -6.56 -12.01 2.00
CA ILE A 42 -7.02 -12.21 0.62
C ILE A 42 -7.39 -10.85 0.02
N LYS A 43 -6.80 -10.50 -1.12
CA LYS A 43 -7.01 -9.21 -1.77
C LYS A 43 -7.44 -9.39 -3.23
N ALA A 44 -8.57 -8.85 -3.64
CA ALA A 44 -8.93 -8.73 -5.06
C ALA A 44 -7.95 -7.77 -5.76
N SER A 45 -7.40 -8.18 -6.92
CA SER A 45 -6.31 -7.44 -7.59
C SER A 45 -6.76 -6.09 -8.13
N GLY A 46 -7.98 -5.98 -8.64
CA GLY A 46 -8.50 -4.75 -9.24
C GLY A 46 -9.03 -3.73 -8.22
N LEU A 47 -9.68 -2.69 -8.76
CA LEU A 47 -10.35 -1.66 -7.95
C LEU A 47 -11.61 -2.25 -7.31
N ALA A 48 -11.67 -2.22 -5.99
CA ALA A 48 -12.80 -2.75 -5.20
C ALA A 48 -13.29 -1.75 -4.13
N ALA A 49 -13.04 -0.46 -4.30
CA ALA A 49 -13.51 0.63 -3.44
C ALA A 49 -13.30 0.37 -1.93
N GLY A 50 -12.12 -0.12 -1.56
CA GLY A 50 -11.78 -0.46 -0.16
C GLY A 50 -12.36 -1.78 0.36
N LYS A 51 -13.25 -2.44 -0.39
CA LYS A 51 -13.94 -3.68 0.03
C LYS A 51 -13.25 -4.97 -0.45
N GLY A 52 -12.23 -4.87 -1.29
CA GLY A 52 -11.54 -6.01 -1.89
C GLY A 52 -10.41 -6.59 -1.03
N VAL A 53 -10.44 -6.40 0.28
CA VAL A 53 -9.48 -6.96 1.23
C VAL A 53 -10.25 -7.68 2.33
N VAL A 54 -9.96 -8.96 2.51
CA VAL A 54 -10.54 -9.78 3.58
C VAL A 54 -9.42 -10.29 4.47
N ILE A 55 -9.56 -10.09 5.76
CA ILE A 55 -8.66 -10.59 6.82
C ILE A 55 -9.43 -11.71 7.51
N PRO A 56 -9.26 -12.97 7.09
CA PRO A 56 -9.98 -14.10 7.66
C PRO A 56 -9.44 -14.47 9.04
N GLU A 57 -10.28 -15.02 9.90
CA GLU A 57 -9.86 -15.51 11.22
C GLU A 57 -9.18 -16.89 11.17
N ASN A 58 -9.44 -17.64 10.10
CA ASN A 58 -8.91 -19.00 9.93
C ASN A 58 -8.82 -19.36 8.43
N LYS A 59 -8.18 -20.51 8.15
CA LYS A 59 -8.00 -21.01 6.77
C LYS A 59 -9.32 -21.32 6.05
N THR A 60 -10.35 -21.77 6.76
CA THR A 60 -11.67 -22.07 6.18
C THR A 60 -12.31 -20.79 5.63
N GLU A 61 -12.27 -19.72 6.40
CA GLU A 61 -12.73 -18.40 5.94
C GLU A 61 -11.87 -17.83 4.80
N ALA A 62 -10.55 -18.06 4.87
CA ALA A 62 -9.63 -17.64 3.80
C ALA A 62 -9.98 -18.32 2.47
N VAL A 63 -10.26 -19.64 2.50
CA VAL A 63 -10.69 -20.39 1.31
C VAL A 63 -12.05 -19.89 0.81
N ALA A 64 -12.99 -19.61 1.71
CA ALA A 64 -14.31 -19.08 1.35
C ALA A 64 -14.18 -17.70 0.67
N ALA A 65 -13.35 -16.79 1.23
CA ALA A 65 -13.08 -15.47 0.66
C ALA A 65 -12.40 -15.56 -0.72
N ALA A 66 -11.44 -16.46 -0.89
CA ALA A 66 -10.78 -16.69 -2.17
C ALA A 66 -11.77 -17.19 -3.24
N ARG A 67 -12.68 -18.11 -2.88
CA ARG A 67 -13.74 -18.59 -3.78
C ARG A 67 -14.71 -17.47 -4.15
N GLU A 68 -15.19 -16.71 -3.19
CA GLU A 68 -16.12 -15.61 -3.42
C GLU A 68 -15.51 -14.56 -4.37
N MET A 69 -14.22 -14.25 -4.21
CA MET A 69 -13.53 -13.30 -5.09
C MET A 69 -13.33 -13.83 -6.50
N LEU A 70 -12.83 -15.08 -6.66
CA LEU A 70 -12.48 -15.65 -7.97
C LEU A 70 -13.69 -16.18 -8.74
N GLU A 71 -14.68 -16.78 -8.05
CA GLU A 71 -15.80 -17.51 -8.65
C GLU A 71 -17.15 -16.84 -8.39
N GLY A 72 -17.31 -16.14 -7.23
CA GLY A 72 -18.58 -15.58 -6.79
C GLY A 72 -19.03 -14.32 -7.52
N GLY A 73 -18.16 -13.70 -8.32
CA GLY A 73 -18.50 -12.53 -9.13
C GLY A 73 -18.76 -11.23 -8.38
N ALA A 74 -18.65 -11.21 -7.05
CA ALA A 74 -18.93 -10.06 -6.20
C ALA A 74 -18.07 -8.82 -6.54
N PHE A 75 -16.91 -9.03 -7.15
CA PHE A 75 -15.96 -7.98 -7.54
C PHE A 75 -15.81 -7.83 -9.07
N GLY A 76 -16.65 -8.48 -9.87
CA GLY A 76 -16.60 -8.44 -11.34
C GLY A 76 -15.18 -8.72 -11.85
N ASP A 77 -14.70 -7.93 -12.81
CA ASP A 77 -13.35 -8.08 -13.37
C ASP A 77 -12.22 -7.90 -12.34
N SER A 78 -12.46 -7.18 -11.23
CA SER A 78 -11.47 -6.97 -10.18
C SER A 78 -11.16 -8.24 -9.37
N GLY A 79 -12.09 -9.20 -9.37
CA GLY A 79 -11.95 -10.48 -8.69
C GLY A 79 -11.34 -11.60 -9.54
N ARG A 80 -11.10 -11.38 -10.85
CA ARG A 80 -10.50 -12.41 -11.73
C ARG A 80 -9.09 -12.84 -11.34
N GLU A 81 -8.43 -12.04 -10.54
CA GLU A 81 -7.12 -12.32 -9.97
C GLU A 81 -7.11 -11.86 -8.52
N ILE A 82 -6.58 -12.68 -7.63
CA ILE A 82 -6.41 -12.36 -6.22
C ILE A 82 -4.95 -12.41 -5.81
N VAL A 83 -4.62 -11.70 -4.73
CA VAL A 83 -3.35 -11.81 -4.04
C VAL A 83 -3.61 -12.44 -2.67
N VAL A 84 -2.91 -13.52 -2.35
CA VAL A 84 -2.91 -14.16 -1.04
C VAL A 84 -1.60 -13.81 -0.36
N GLU A 85 -1.66 -13.10 0.76
CA GLU A 85 -0.48 -12.59 1.46
C GLU A 85 -0.45 -13.00 2.93
N GLU A 86 0.74 -13.04 3.51
CA GLU A 86 0.97 -13.07 4.95
C GLU A 86 0.22 -11.91 5.63
N LYS A 87 -0.51 -12.22 6.71
CA LYS A 87 -1.05 -11.20 7.61
C LYS A 87 0.10 -10.64 8.44
N MET A 88 0.54 -9.44 8.10
CA MET A 88 1.58 -8.75 8.86
C MET A 88 1.04 -8.25 10.20
N ASP A 89 1.91 -8.23 11.21
CA ASP A 89 1.67 -7.68 12.53
C ASP A 89 2.57 -6.46 12.77
N GLY A 90 2.00 -5.36 13.22
CA GLY A 90 2.72 -4.10 13.42
C GLY A 90 1.79 -2.90 13.44
N GLU A 91 2.37 -1.73 13.28
CA GLU A 91 1.64 -0.46 13.19
C GLU A 91 1.65 0.07 11.76
N GLU A 92 0.47 0.44 11.25
CA GLU A 92 0.36 1.03 9.92
C GLU A 92 0.78 2.50 9.93
N ALA A 93 1.43 2.94 8.85
CA ALA A 93 1.67 4.35 8.56
C ALA A 93 1.59 4.60 7.06
N SER A 94 1.29 5.85 6.72
CA SER A 94 1.15 6.32 5.33
C SER A 94 2.29 7.27 4.99
N ILE A 95 3.07 6.93 3.98
CA ILE A 95 4.16 7.76 3.45
C ILE A 95 3.71 8.31 2.09
N MET A 96 3.64 9.62 1.99
CA MET A 96 3.30 10.30 0.73
C MET A 96 4.54 10.89 0.09
N LEU A 97 4.75 10.59 -1.18
CA LEU A 97 5.83 11.12 -1.98
C LEU A 97 5.25 11.96 -3.12
N MET A 98 5.84 13.13 -3.33
CA MET A 98 5.64 13.93 -4.53
C MET A 98 6.79 13.59 -5.49
N VAL A 99 6.51 12.76 -6.50
CA VAL A 99 7.54 12.10 -7.35
C VAL A 99 7.61 12.75 -8.72
N CYS A 100 8.83 12.89 -9.23
CA CYS A 100 9.12 13.33 -10.59
C CYS A 100 10.33 12.54 -11.13
N GLY A 101 10.07 11.43 -11.83
CA GLY A 101 11.11 10.52 -12.30
C GLY A 101 11.86 9.84 -11.15
N ASP A 102 13.14 10.15 -10.99
CA ASP A 102 13.99 9.63 -9.91
C ASP A 102 14.11 10.57 -8.70
N LYS A 103 13.49 11.75 -8.77
CA LYS A 103 13.43 12.73 -7.68
C LYS A 103 12.13 12.65 -6.93
N TYR A 104 12.16 13.01 -5.65
CA TYR A 104 10.95 13.06 -4.83
C TYR A 104 11.08 14.00 -3.64
N ILE A 105 9.96 14.54 -3.20
CA ILE A 105 9.79 15.16 -1.88
C ILE A 105 8.95 14.20 -1.04
N MET A 106 9.41 13.87 0.14
CA MET A 106 8.65 13.06 1.10
C MET A 106 7.93 13.99 2.07
N LEU A 107 6.60 13.95 2.04
CA LEU A 107 5.76 14.67 2.99
C LEU A 107 5.87 14.04 4.39
N PRO A 108 5.48 14.76 5.46
CA PRO A 108 5.40 14.17 6.80
C PRO A 108 4.61 12.87 6.77
N ALA A 109 5.07 11.85 7.50
CA ALA A 109 4.33 10.61 7.62
C ALA A 109 2.99 10.85 8.31
N SER A 110 1.93 10.19 7.87
CA SER A 110 0.61 10.25 8.48
C SER A 110 0.15 8.87 8.93
N GLN A 111 -0.82 8.85 9.83
CA GLN A 111 -1.47 7.62 10.26
C GLN A 111 -2.98 7.82 10.18
N ASP A 112 -3.65 6.88 9.50
CA ASP A 112 -5.09 6.82 9.34
C ASP A 112 -5.68 5.82 10.36
N HIS A 113 -6.79 6.21 10.98
CA HIS A 113 -7.57 5.35 11.85
C HIS A 113 -8.76 4.78 11.07
N LYS A 114 -8.63 3.53 10.65
CA LYS A 114 -9.62 2.87 9.77
C LYS A 114 -10.72 2.15 10.51
N ARG A 115 -10.47 1.71 11.74
CA ARG A 115 -11.44 0.93 12.50
C ARG A 115 -12.47 1.80 13.22
N VAL A 116 -13.73 1.32 13.24
CA VAL A 116 -14.87 2.07 13.76
C VAL A 116 -14.88 2.16 15.28
N GLY A 117 -14.23 1.22 15.98
CA GLY A 117 -14.26 1.10 17.43
C GLY A 117 -13.05 1.70 18.12
N GLU A 118 -13.22 2.05 19.38
CA GLU A 118 -12.17 2.53 20.26
C GLU A 118 -11.05 1.47 20.41
N GLY A 119 -9.80 1.91 20.53
CA GLY A 119 -8.66 1.00 20.63
C GLY A 119 -8.36 0.20 19.35
N ASP A 120 -8.66 0.77 18.18
CA ASP A 120 -8.45 0.14 16.86
C ASP A 120 -9.17 -1.20 16.72
N THR A 121 -10.46 -1.24 17.08
CA THR A 121 -11.31 -2.43 17.04
C THR A 121 -12.48 -2.30 16.08
N GLY A 122 -13.14 -3.41 15.77
CA GLY A 122 -14.33 -3.44 14.91
C GLY A 122 -14.01 -3.48 13.41
N LEU A 123 -14.98 -3.15 12.59
CA LEU A 123 -14.88 -3.20 11.13
C LEU A 123 -14.03 -2.04 10.58
N ASN A 124 -13.32 -2.31 9.49
CA ASN A 124 -12.66 -1.26 8.72
C ASN A 124 -13.69 -0.34 8.06
N THR A 125 -13.37 0.95 8.06
CA THR A 125 -14.11 2.01 7.36
C THR A 125 -13.29 2.59 6.22
N GLY A 126 -13.79 3.62 5.56
CA GLY A 126 -13.02 4.42 4.59
C GLY A 126 -12.01 5.38 5.23
N GLY A 127 -11.93 5.42 6.56
CA GLY A 127 -11.11 6.32 7.37
C GLY A 127 -11.99 7.10 8.34
N MET A 128 -11.65 7.01 9.65
CA MET A 128 -12.34 7.75 10.71
C MET A 128 -11.66 9.11 10.98
N GLY A 129 -10.44 9.25 10.54
CA GLY A 129 -9.62 10.43 10.68
C GLY A 129 -8.14 10.08 10.55
N ALA A 130 -7.31 11.07 10.30
CA ALA A 130 -5.86 10.93 10.23
C ALA A 130 -5.17 12.04 11.01
N TYR A 131 -3.89 11.82 11.32
CA TYR A 131 -3.03 12.86 11.87
C TYR A 131 -1.64 12.79 11.24
N ALA A 132 -0.95 13.92 11.24
CA ALA A 132 0.43 14.07 10.78
C ALA A 132 1.12 15.19 11.61
N PRO A 133 2.43 15.06 11.93
CA PRO A 133 3.28 13.88 11.69
C PRO A 133 2.90 12.69 12.57
N ALA A 134 3.03 11.47 12.03
CA ALA A 134 2.73 10.25 12.76
C ALA A 134 3.90 9.86 13.68
N ALA A 135 3.64 9.72 14.99
CA ALA A 135 4.67 9.43 15.98
C ALA A 135 5.37 8.08 15.77
N VAL A 136 4.65 7.10 15.20
CA VAL A 136 5.18 5.76 14.89
C VAL A 136 6.27 5.76 13.81
N ALA A 137 6.27 6.79 12.95
CA ALA A 137 7.24 6.96 11.88
C ALA A 137 8.48 7.70 12.39
N THR A 138 9.26 7.05 13.27
CA THR A 138 10.50 7.61 13.81
C THR A 138 11.53 7.87 12.71
N LYS A 139 12.60 8.58 13.06
CA LYS A 139 13.70 8.84 12.11
C LYS A 139 14.28 7.55 11.54
N GLU A 140 14.47 6.53 12.38
CA GLU A 140 15.00 5.22 12.00
C GLU A 140 14.06 4.51 11.01
N VAL A 141 12.75 4.55 11.25
CA VAL A 141 11.73 4.01 10.34
C VAL A 141 11.76 4.74 9.00
N LEU A 142 11.82 6.07 9.01
CA LEU A 142 11.88 6.85 7.77
C LEU A 142 13.17 6.63 6.98
N ASP A 143 14.31 6.43 7.65
CA ASP A 143 15.59 6.10 7.01
C ASP A 143 15.54 4.69 6.39
N ASP A 144 14.92 3.71 7.08
CA ASP A 144 14.65 2.36 6.55
C ASP A 144 13.76 2.43 5.31
N VAL A 145 12.66 3.17 5.37
CA VAL A 145 11.72 3.39 4.25
C VAL A 145 12.43 4.01 3.06
N ARG A 146 13.23 5.06 3.25
CA ARG A 146 13.99 5.69 2.15
C ARG A 146 14.92 4.70 1.47
N LYS A 147 15.69 3.95 2.25
CA LYS A 147 16.72 3.04 1.74
C LYS A 147 16.14 1.78 1.13
N ASN A 148 15.21 1.13 1.81
CA ASN A 148 14.79 -0.23 1.48
C ASN A 148 13.45 -0.30 0.73
N ILE A 149 12.66 0.79 0.72
CA ILE A 149 11.37 0.85 0.01
C ILE A 149 11.40 1.86 -1.12
N ILE A 150 11.69 3.14 -0.84
CA ILE A 150 11.59 4.21 -1.85
C ILE A 150 12.68 4.06 -2.92
N ALA A 151 13.93 3.94 -2.52
CA ALA A 151 15.03 3.86 -3.48
C ALA A 151 14.89 2.69 -4.48
N PRO A 152 14.63 1.44 -4.06
CA PRO A 152 14.42 0.35 -5.00
C PRO A 152 13.11 0.49 -5.79
N THR A 153 12.06 1.11 -5.24
CA THR A 153 10.82 1.39 -5.97
C THR A 153 11.06 2.35 -7.13
N LEU A 154 11.71 3.50 -6.90
CA LEU A 154 11.99 4.47 -7.95
C LEU A 154 12.97 3.90 -9.00
N ALA A 155 14.00 3.17 -8.55
CA ALA A 155 14.92 2.47 -9.46
C ALA A 155 14.17 1.44 -10.32
N GLY A 156 13.23 0.71 -9.74
CA GLY A 156 12.38 -0.25 -10.44
C GLY A 156 11.48 0.41 -11.48
N LEU A 157 10.81 1.50 -11.13
CA LEU A 157 9.99 2.27 -12.08
C LEU A 157 10.82 2.75 -13.27
N LYS A 158 12.01 3.27 -13.03
CA LYS A 158 12.96 3.68 -14.07
C LYS A 158 13.40 2.52 -14.95
N ALA A 159 13.68 1.36 -14.35
CA ALA A 159 14.08 0.14 -15.08
C ALA A 159 12.95 -0.42 -15.97
N GLU A 160 11.68 -0.22 -15.56
CA GLU A 160 10.49 -0.57 -16.39
C GLU A 160 10.18 0.49 -17.45
N GLY A 161 10.95 1.58 -17.54
CA GLY A 161 10.68 2.69 -18.46
C GLY A 161 9.48 3.55 -18.08
N ILE A 162 9.07 3.51 -16.82
CA ILE A 162 7.93 4.28 -16.32
C ILE A 162 8.42 5.66 -15.84
N ASP A 163 8.09 6.71 -16.60
CA ASP A 163 8.28 8.10 -16.18
C ASP A 163 7.16 8.49 -15.21
N TYR A 164 7.37 8.19 -13.91
CA TYR A 164 6.37 8.46 -12.89
C TYR A 164 6.40 9.92 -12.46
N ARG A 165 5.24 10.59 -12.55
CA ARG A 165 5.06 11.98 -12.11
C ARG A 165 3.76 12.12 -11.33
N GLY A 166 3.84 12.57 -10.09
CA GLY A 166 2.68 12.78 -9.22
C GLY A 166 2.85 12.20 -7.83
N THR A 167 1.73 12.03 -7.14
CA THR A 167 1.71 11.50 -5.78
C THR A 167 1.85 9.98 -5.78
N LEU A 168 2.85 9.46 -5.07
CA LEU A 168 2.95 8.05 -4.73
C LEU A 168 2.67 7.87 -3.24
N TYR A 169 1.54 7.24 -2.93
CA TYR A 169 1.19 6.80 -1.59
C TYR A 169 1.80 5.42 -1.36
N VAL A 170 2.55 5.29 -0.28
CA VAL A 170 3.16 4.05 0.19
C VAL A 170 2.58 3.73 1.56
N GLY A 171 1.62 2.81 1.61
CA GLY A 171 1.13 2.25 2.87
C GLY A 171 2.15 1.24 3.39
N ILE A 172 2.61 1.43 4.61
CA ILE A 172 3.59 0.56 5.25
C ILE A 172 3.04 -0.06 6.54
N MET A 173 3.52 -1.26 6.84
CA MET A 173 3.44 -1.88 8.16
C MET A 173 4.82 -1.81 8.81
N ILE A 174 4.91 -1.18 9.98
CA ILE A 174 6.12 -1.12 10.79
C ILE A 174 6.15 -2.38 11.65
N THR A 175 6.93 -3.36 11.21
CA THR A 175 7.03 -4.67 11.86
C THR A 175 8.28 -4.74 12.74
N LYS A 176 8.40 -5.81 13.54
CA LYS A 176 9.60 -6.10 14.34
C LYS A 176 10.87 -6.27 13.49
N THR A 177 10.75 -6.53 12.20
CA THR A 177 11.87 -6.77 11.27
C THR A 177 12.13 -5.61 10.30
N GLY A 178 11.46 -4.46 10.50
CA GLY A 178 11.54 -3.28 9.64
C GLY A 178 10.22 -2.94 8.95
N ALA A 179 10.23 -1.89 8.16
CA ALA A 179 9.06 -1.46 7.40
C ALA A 179 8.81 -2.37 6.18
N LYS A 180 7.56 -2.76 5.96
CA LYS A 180 7.12 -3.53 4.79
C LYS A 180 5.97 -2.83 4.08
N VAL A 181 5.97 -2.84 2.75
CA VAL A 181 4.88 -2.26 1.95
C VAL A 181 3.62 -3.11 2.08
N VAL A 182 2.51 -2.45 2.45
CA VAL A 182 1.15 -3.00 2.46
C VAL A 182 0.50 -2.82 1.09
N GLU A 183 0.59 -1.57 0.56
CA GLU A 183 0.05 -1.22 -0.75
C GLU A 183 0.67 0.06 -1.31
N PHE A 184 0.54 0.24 -2.62
CA PHE A 184 0.76 1.52 -3.30
C PHE A 184 -0.56 2.09 -3.81
N ASN A 185 -0.71 3.41 -3.73
CA ASN A 185 -1.72 4.17 -4.43
C ASN A 185 -1.06 5.31 -5.22
N VAL A 186 -1.66 5.71 -6.36
CA VAL A 186 -1.13 6.75 -7.26
C VAL A 186 -1.92 8.05 -7.11
N ARG A 187 -2.31 8.36 -5.89
CA ARG A 187 -3.09 9.52 -5.49
C ARG A 187 -2.86 9.83 -4.02
N PHE A 188 -3.30 11.00 -3.57
CA PHE A 188 -3.39 11.25 -2.13
C PHE A 188 -4.36 10.30 -1.45
N GLY A 189 -4.12 10.02 -0.18
CA GLY A 189 -5.04 9.31 0.68
C GLY A 189 -6.21 10.19 1.10
N ASP A 190 -7.29 9.57 1.52
CA ASP A 190 -8.41 10.20 2.18
C ASP A 190 -8.70 9.36 3.45
N PRO A 191 -8.45 9.92 4.64
CA PRO A 191 -8.35 11.33 5.02
C PRO A 191 -6.92 11.94 5.11
N GLU A 192 -5.86 11.27 4.68
CA GLU A 192 -4.48 11.74 4.89
C GLU A 192 -4.18 13.06 4.15
N CYS A 193 -4.80 13.30 2.99
CA CYS A 193 -4.64 14.55 2.25
C CYS A 193 -4.98 15.77 3.11
N GLN A 194 -6.06 15.70 3.88
CA GLN A 194 -6.58 16.79 4.68
C GLN A 194 -5.62 17.20 5.82
N VAL A 195 -4.80 16.28 6.32
CA VAL A 195 -3.83 16.58 7.37
C VAL A 195 -2.44 16.91 6.81
N LEU A 196 -2.15 16.53 5.55
CA LEU A 196 -0.86 16.79 4.92
C LEU A 196 -0.80 18.14 4.20
N MET A 197 -1.86 18.52 3.50
CA MET A 197 -1.87 19.77 2.73
C MET A 197 -1.57 21.01 3.57
N PRO A 198 -2.08 21.16 4.83
CA PRO A 198 -1.74 22.29 5.68
C PRO A 198 -0.28 22.33 6.15
N LEU A 199 0.47 21.23 6.01
CA LEU A 199 1.87 21.12 6.42
C LEU A 199 2.85 21.45 5.27
N ILE A 200 2.35 21.68 4.05
CA ILE A 200 3.17 22.08 2.92
C ILE A 200 3.39 23.60 3.01
N GLU A 201 4.63 24.01 3.27
CA GLU A 201 5.00 25.43 3.40
C GLU A 201 5.20 26.13 2.06
N SER A 202 5.59 25.37 1.02
CA SER A 202 5.74 25.87 -0.34
C SER A 202 4.39 26.05 -1.04
N ASP A 203 4.35 26.80 -2.15
CA ASP A 203 3.16 26.88 -3.00
C ASP A 203 2.85 25.50 -3.60
N SER A 204 1.77 24.89 -3.13
CA SER A 204 1.37 23.54 -3.56
C SER A 204 0.99 23.47 -5.04
N LEU A 205 0.46 24.54 -5.62
CA LEU A 205 0.13 24.61 -7.04
C LEU A 205 1.40 24.67 -7.89
N GLU A 206 2.37 25.48 -7.48
CA GLU A 206 3.68 25.56 -8.14
C GLU A 206 4.39 24.19 -8.06
N LEU A 207 4.41 23.54 -6.88
CA LEU A 207 4.99 22.22 -6.70
C LEU A 207 4.36 21.17 -7.63
N MET A 208 3.04 21.13 -7.70
CA MET A 208 2.32 20.20 -8.59
C MET A 208 2.59 20.49 -10.07
N ASN A 209 2.66 21.76 -10.45
CA ASN A 209 3.00 22.16 -11.81
C ASN A 209 4.44 21.81 -12.19
N ASP A 210 5.40 21.99 -11.28
CA ASP A 210 6.80 21.60 -11.49
C ASP A 210 6.91 20.08 -11.70
N ILE A 211 6.23 19.27 -10.88
CA ILE A 211 6.20 17.80 -11.03
C ILE A 211 5.61 17.41 -12.40
N ALA A 212 4.48 17.98 -12.77
CA ALA A 212 3.83 17.70 -14.06
C ALA A 212 4.77 18.01 -15.25
N ASN A 213 5.57 19.09 -15.14
CA ASN A 213 6.52 19.51 -16.16
C ASN A 213 7.92 18.87 -16.04
N GLY A 214 8.14 17.95 -15.12
CA GLY A 214 9.42 17.26 -14.96
C GLY A 214 10.54 18.13 -14.35
N LYS A 215 10.21 19.12 -13.51
CA LYS A 215 11.14 20.15 -12.99
C LYS A 215 11.21 20.21 -11.47
N LEU A 216 11.04 19.05 -10.79
CA LEU A 216 11.05 19.03 -9.34
C LEU A 216 12.38 19.48 -8.75
N ASP A 217 12.33 20.47 -7.85
CA ASP A 217 13.41 20.84 -6.95
C ASP A 217 13.16 20.19 -5.58
N GLU A 218 14.04 19.30 -5.16
CA GLU A 218 13.92 18.53 -3.90
C GLU A 218 14.19 19.42 -2.65
N ASN A 219 14.60 20.65 -2.81
CA ASN A 219 14.85 21.60 -1.72
C ASN A 219 13.64 22.51 -1.40
N LYS A 220 12.51 22.33 -2.10
CA LYS A 220 11.29 23.10 -1.90
C LYS A 220 10.44 22.61 -0.73
#